data_7a2e1203bb27c956371adaf923e63c1c
#
_entry.id   7a2e1203bb27c956371adaf923e63c1c
#
_cell.length_a   1.000
_cell.length_b   1.000
_cell.length_c   1.000
_cell.angle_alpha   90.00
_cell.angle_beta   90.00
_cell.angle_gamma   90.00
#
_symmetry.space_group_name_H-M   'P 1'
#
loop_
_entity.id
_entity.type
_entity.pdbx_description
1 polymer ?
#
loop_
_entity_poly.entity_id
_entity_poly.type
_entity_poly.pdbx_seq_one_letter_code
_entity_poly.pdbx_strand_id
1 'polypeptide(L)'
;ARYKEAIEGFTKFLDSSRGWIEDCISACRDLATCYYLINDEKSALYSLFRSFEFDEPRAEICCDIGKHMFDRQKYKEAIFWYKVALTRDKNDTNGGFKSNDCYGYIPSIQLSVCYDRLGESDKAIYYHEKTKEIKPNDSAVLHNENYFSKFKNS
;
A
#
# COMPACT_ATOMS: atom_id res chain seq x y z
N ALA A 1 26.18 2.95 7.88
CA ALA A 1 26.83 1.64 7.69
C ALA A 1 25.82 0.51 7.67
N ARG A 2 24.99 0.38 8.73
CA ARG A 2 24.06 -0.74 8.91
C ARG A 2 23.05 -0.91 7.75
N TYR A 3 22.44 0.16 7.26
CA TYR A 3 21.48 0.08 6.17
C TYR A 3 22.13 -0.22 4.83
N LYS A 4 23.35 0.25 4.59
CA LYS A 4 24.10 -0.06 3.37
C LYS A 4 24.42 -1.56 3.27
N GLU A 5 24.85 -2.15 4.37
CA GLU A 5 25.11 -3.60 4.44
C GLU A 5 23.84 -4.42 4.20
N ALA A 6 22.71 -3.99 4.77
CA ALA A 6 21.41 -4.63 4.54
C ALA A 6 20.99 -4.52 3.06
N ILE A 7 21.14 -3.35 2.45
CA ILE A 7 20.86 -3.12 1.03
C ILE A 7 21.70 -4.06 0.15
N GLU A 8 23.00 -4.18 0.40
CA GLU A 8 23.86 -5.08 -0.33
C GLU A 8 23.42 -6.54 -0.18
N GLY A 9 23.06 -6.95 1.04
CA GLY A 9 22.58 -8.29 1.34
C GLY A 9 21.30 -8.65 0.60
N PHE A 10 20.28 -7.79 0.69
CA PHE A 10 19.00 -8.00 -0.02
C PHE A 10 19.19 -7.97 -1.54
N THR A 11 20.02 -7.07 -2.06
CA THR A 11 20.29 -6.98 -3.49
C THR A 11 20.94 -8.28 -4.00
N LYS A 12 21.96 -8.78 -3.32
CA LYS A 12 22.60 -10.05 -3.67
C LYS A 12 21.62 -11.23 -3.61
N PHE A 13 20.79 -11.27 -2.58
CA PHE A 13 19.75 -12.31 -2.45
C PHE A 13 18.79 -12.29 -3.64
N LEU A 14 18.27 -11.12 -3.99
CA LEU A 14 17.34 -10.96 -5.11
C LEU A 14 18.00 -11.26 -6.46
N ASP A 15 19.25 -10.83 -6.65
CA ASP A 15 20.00 -11.09 -7.88
C ASP A 15 20.34 -12.58 -8.07
N SER A 16 20.40 -13.35 -6.99
CA SER A 16 20.66 -14.79 -7.06
C SER A 16 19.54 -15.59 -7.71
N SER A 17 18.32 -15.07 -7.74
CA SER A 17 17.11 -15.70 -8.28
C SER A 17 16.83 -17.11 -7.71
N ARG A 18 17.34 -17.41 -6.51
CA ARG A 18 17.26 -18.74 -5.87
C ARG A 18 16.29 -18.77 -4.69
N GLY A 19 15.73 -17.61 -4.32
CA GLY A 19 14.82 -17.53 -3.18
C GLY A 19 13.42 -18.06 -3.51
N TRP A 20 12.72 -18.52 -2.49
CA TRP A 20 11.27 -18.74 -2.58
C TRP A 20 10.56 -17.42 -2.88
N ILE A 21 9.48 -17.47 -3.67
CA ILE A 21 8.76 -16.28 -4.15
C ILE A 21 8.37 -15.33 -2.98
N GLU A 22 7.85 -15.87 -1.88
CA GLU A 22 7.46 -15.08 -0.73
C GLU A 22 8.65 -14.37 -0.07
N ASP A 23 9.78 -15.04 0.00
CA ASP A 23 11.02 -14.44 0.53
C ASP A 23 11.53 -13.34 -0.39
N CYS A 24 11.44 -13.52 -1.71
CA CYS A 24 11.82 -12.49 -2.68
C CYS A 24 10.92 -11.24 -2.57
N ILE A 25 9.61 -11.43 -2.43
CA ILE A 25 8.66 -10.32 -2.28
C ILE A 25 8.91 -9.58 -0.95
N SER A 26 9.11 -10.32 0.15
CA SER A 26 9.46 -9.73 1.44
C SER A 26 10.77 -8.96 1.37
N ALA A 27 11.80 -9.53 0.74
CA ALA A 27 13.09 -8.87 0.56
C ALA A 27 12.98 -7.57 -0.23
N CYS A 28 12.09 -7.49 -1.22
CA CYS A 28 11.82 -6.25 -1.96
C CYS A 28 11.25 -5.16 -1.05
N ARG A 29 10.34 -5.51 -0.14
CA ARG A 29 9.77 -4.56 0.84
C ARG A 29 10.81 -4.12 1.87
N ASP A 30 11.61 -5.04 2.38
CA ASP A 30 12.68 -4.73 3.34
C ASP A 30 13.75 -3.84 2.70
N LEU A 31 14.10 -4.13 1.44
CA LEU A 31 15.01 -3.30 0.67
C LEU A 31 14.46 -1.88 0.48
N ALA A 32 13.18 -1.74 0.13
CA ALA A 32 12.52 -0.44 0.03
C ALA A 32 12.57 0.31 1.37
N THR A 33 12.30 -0.38 2.49
CA THR A 33 12.38 0.20 3.83
C THR A 33 13.80 0.73 4.12
N CYS A 34 14.83 -0.03 3.80
CA CYS A 34 16.22 0.41 3.97
C CYS A 34 16.52 1.67 3.16
N TYR A 35 16.04 1.74 1.92
CA TYR A 35 16.22 2.93 1.08
C TYR A 35 15.47 4.15 1.64
N TYR A 36 14.24 3.99 2.14
CA TYR A 36 13.53 5.08 2.80
C TYR A 36 14.29 5.61 4.02
N LEU A 37 14.90 4.72 4.80
CA LEU A 37 15.67 5.10 5.99
C LEU A 37 16.96 5.88 5.69
N ILE A 38 17.48 5.76 4.47
CA ILE A 38 18.61 6.58 4.01
C ILE A 38 18.20 7.73 3.08
N ASN A 39 16.88 8.00 3.01
CA ASN A 39 16.27 9.05 2.18
C ASN A 39 16.49 8.88 0.67
N ASP A 40 16.69 7.66 0.20
CA ASP A 40 16.73 7.32 -1.23
C ASP A 40 15.35 6.81 -1.68
N GLU A 41 14.41 7.73 -1.81
CA GLU A 41 13.01 7.42 -2.15
C GLU A 41 12.84 6.81 -3.53
N LYS A 42 13.71 7.16 -4.48
CA LYS A 42 13.68 6.61 -5.83
C LYS A 42 14.04 5.14 -5.84
N SER A 43 15.12 4.77 -5.19
CA SER A 43 15.53 3.37 -5.06
C SER A 43 14.52 2.56 -4.23
N ALA A 44 13.89 3.18 -3.24
CA ALA A 44 12.81 2.57 -2.47
C ALA A 44 11.64 2.16 -3.38
N LEU A 45 11.15 3.08 -4.21
CA LEU A 45 10.07 2.81 -5.15
C LEU A 45 10.45 1.72 -6.15
N TYR A 46 11.65 1.77 -6.71
CA TYR A 46 12.14 0.74 -7.63
C TYR A 46 12.23 -0.63 -6.99
N SER A 47 12.57 -0.70 -5.71
CA SER A 47 12.59 -1.97 -4.95
C SER A 47 11.18 -2.58 -4.84
N LEU A 48 10.16 -1.76 -4.64
CA LEU A 48 8.77 -2.22 -4.62
C LEU A 48 8.35 -2.76 -6.00
N PHE A 49 8.64 -2.04 -7.07
CA PHE A 49 8.35 -2.50 -8.44
C PHE A 49 9.10 -3.79 -8.79
N ARG A 50 10.29 -3.99 -8.25
CA ARG A 50 11.07 -5.20 -8.49
C ARG A 50 10.34 -6.46 -8.04
N SER A 51 9.44 -6.37 -7.06
CA SER A 51 8.64 -7.53 -6.63
C SER A 51 7.84 -8.16 -7.77
N PHE A 52 7.54 -7.40 -8.82
CA PHE A 52 6.78 -7.84 -10.00
C PHE A 52 7.60 -8.75 -10.94
N GLU A 53 8.92 -8.85 -10.75
CA GLU A 53 9.74 -9.86 -11.42
C GLU A 53 9.43 -11.28 -10.90
N PHE A 54 8.93 -11.40 -9.67
CA PHE A 54 8.76 -12.68 -8.97
C PHE A 54 7.32 -13.19 -9.01
N ASP A 55 6.33 -12.28 -8.95
CA ASP A 55 4.92 -12.63 -9.03
C ASP A 55 4.11 -11.40 -9.42
N GLU A 56 2.85 -11.60 -9.77
CA GLU A 56 1.91 -10.51 -10.01
C GLU A 56 1.72 -9.65 -8.75
N PRO A 57 1.24 -8.39 -8.89
CA PRO A 57 1.15 -7.46 -7.77
C PRO A 57 0.38 -8.01 -6.58
N ARG A 58 1.02 -8.05 -5.40
CA ARG A 58 0.37 -8.35 -4.12
C ARG A 58 -0.27 -7.10 -3.55
N ALA A 59 -1.36 -7.26 -2.80
CA ALA A 59 -2.03 -6.12 -2.17
C ALA A 59 -1.09 -5.31 -1.27
N GLU A 60 -0.23 -5.97 -0.52
CA GLU A 60 0.77 -5.33 0.35
C GLU A 60 1.70 -4.40 -0.44
N ILE A 61 2.21 -4.86 -1.57
CA ILE A 61 3.07 -4.05 -2.46
C ILE A 61 2.29 -2.89 -3.06
N CYS A 62 1.06 -3.13 -3.50
CA CYS A 62 0.21 -2.07 -4.05
C CYS A 62 -0.08 -0.98 -3.00
N CYS A 63 -0.33 -1.36 -1.75
CA CYS A 63 -0.50 -0.42 -0.65
C CYS A 63 0.78 0.35 -0.35
N ASP A 64 1.93 -0.30 -0.37
CA ASP A 64 3.22 0.37 -0.17
C ASP A 64 3.50 1.41 -1.27
N ILE A 65 3.22 1.07 -2.53
CA ILE A 65 3.35 2.00 -3.68
C ILE A 65 2.31 3.13 -3.56
N GLY A 66 1.07 2.80 -3.21
CA GLY A 66 0.02 3.78 -2.96
C GLY A 66 0.43 4.80 -1.90
N LYS A 67 0.99 4.32 -0.79
CA LYS A 67 1.52 5.18 0.28
C LYS A 67 2.66 6.06 -0.21
N HIS A 68 3.59 5.52 -1.00
CA HIS A 68 4.66 6.31 -1.61
C HIS A 68 4.11 7.48 -2.42
N MET A 69 3.10 7.25 -3.24
CA MET A 69 2.46 8.27 -4.05
C MET A 69 1.68 9.27 -3.18
N PHE A 70 0.92 8.78 -2.21
CA PHE A 70 0.14 9.59 -1.27
C PHE A 70 1.03 10.57 -0.50
N ASP A 71 2.14 10.11 0.05
CA ASP A 71 3.06 10.93 0.84
C ASP A 71 3.67 12.07 0.01
N ARG A 72 3.68 11.94 -1.31
CA ARG A 72 4.14 12.97 -2.26
C ARG A 72 3.00 13.76 -2.89
N GLN A 73 1.79 13.64 -2.34
CA GLN A 73 0.59 14.32 -2.82
C GLN A 73 0.22 13.97 -4.27
N LYS A 74 0.66 12.81 -4.74
CA LYS A 74 0.30 12.24 -6.04
C LYS A 74 -0.97 11.39 -5.89
N TYR A 75 -2.09 12.06 -5.64
CA TYR A 75 -3.34 11.39 -5.25
C TYR A 75 -3.94 10.55 -6.37
N LYS A 76 -3.82 10.95 -7.63
CA LYS A 76 -4.31 10.16 -8.77
C LYS A 76 -3.55 8.84 -8.91
N GLU A 77 -2.24 8.89 -8.78
CA GLU A 77 -1.38 7.71 -8.82
C GLU A 77 -1.62 6.81 -7.60
N ALA A 78 -1.78 7.40 -6.42
CA ALA A 78 -2.14 6.67 -5.21
C ALA A 78 -3.48 5.93 -5.38
N ILE A 79 -4.49 6.59 -5.94
CA ILE A 79 -5.79 5.99 -6.25
C ILE A 79 -5.63 4.76 -7.13
N PHE A 80 -4.84 4.86 -8.18
CA PHE A 80 -4.59 3.73 -9.09
C PHE A 80 -4.09 2.50 -8.32
N TRP A 81 -3.06 2.68 -7.49
CA TRP A 81 -2.44 1.56 -6.76
C TRP A 81 -3.33 1.00 -5.65
N TYR A 82 -4.06 1.83 -4.92
CA TYR A 82 -5.01 1.36 -3.93
C TYR A 82 -6.19 0.61 -4.57
N LYS A 83 -6.64 1.03 -5.76
CA LYS A 83 -7.65 0.27 -6.53
C LYS A 83 -7.11 -1.08 -6.99
N VAL A 84 -5.86 -1.15 -7.43
CA VAL A 84 -5.23 -2.44 -7.76
C VAL A 84 -5.21 -3.35 -6.54
N ALA A 85 -4.86 -2.82 -5.35
CA ALA A 85 -4.88 -3.60 -4.11
C ALA A 85 -6.25 -4.24 -3.85
N LEU A 86 -7.33 -3.51 -4.10
CA LEU A 86 -8.71 -4.04 -3.93
C LEU A 86 -9.07 -5.17 -4.89
N THR A 87 -8.37 -5.30 -6.02
CA THR A 87 -8.58 -6.38 -6.98
C THR A 87 -7.87 -7.67 -6.60
N ARG A 88 -6.95 -7.63 -5.63
CA ARG A 88 -6.13 -8.78 -5.27
C ARG A 88 -6.88 -9.73 -4.34
N ASP A 89 -6.77 -11.03 -4.62
CA ASP A 89 -7.39 -12.07 -3.80
C ASP A 89 -6.40 -12.53 -2.73
N LYS A 90 -6.82 -12.45 -1.47
CA LYS A 90 -6.00 -12.95 -0.36
C LYS A 90 -5.86 -14.47 -0.32
N ASN A 91 -6.63 -15.21 -1.10
CA ASN A 91 -6.54 -16.67 -1.20
C ASN A 91 -5.51 -17.14 -2.23
N ASP A 92 -5.05 -16.25 -3.12
CA ASP A 92 -4.11 -16.56 -4.20
C ASP A 92 -2.66 -16.71 -3.76
N THR A 93 -2.34 -16.52 -2.50
CA THR A 93 -0.97 -16.62 -2.02
C THR A 93 -0.68 -17.98 -1.41
N ASN A 94 0.29 -18.67 -1.95
CA ASN A 94 0.74 -20.01 -1.51
C ASN A 94 1.43 -19.98 -0.14
N GLY A 95 0.69 -19.66 0.93
CA GLY A 95 1.20 -19.74 2.30
C GLY A 95 2.07 -18.58 2.78
N GLY A 96 2.15 -17.49 2.03
CA GLY A 96 2.90 -16.29 2.44
C GLY A 96 2.22 -15.48 3.54
N PHE A 97 2.99 -14.61 4.19
CA PHE A 97 2.49 -13.72 5.23
C PHE A 97 1.57 -12.66 4.63
N LYS A 98 0.29 -12.67 5.01
CA LYS A 98 -0.70 -11.74 4.48
C LYS A 98 -1.10 -10.71 5.53
N SER A 99 -1.08 -9.44 5.14
CA SER A 99 -1.77 -8.40 5.89
C SER A 99 -3.21 -8.29 5.39
N ASN A 100 -4.17 -8.78 6.17
CA ASN A 100 -5.59 -8.74 5.81
C ASN A 100 -6.08 -7.32 5.50
N ASP A 101 -5.54 -6.31 6.18
CA ASP A 101 -5.94 -4.93 5.99
C ASP A 101 -5.55 -4.36 4.62
N CYS A 102 -4.52 -4.91 3.98
CA CYS A 102 -4.11 -4.49 2.62
C CYS A 102 -5.10 -4.93 1.54
N TYR A 103 -5.99 -5.87 1.83
CA TYR A 103 -6.99 -6.38 0.88
C TYR A 103 -8.34 -5.67 0.95
N GLY A 104 -8.52 -4.75 1.87
CA GLY A 104 -9.80 -4.05 1.99
C GLY A 104 -9.71 -2.75 2.78
N TYR A 105 -9.37 -2.80 4.06
CA TYR A 105 -9.41 -1.67 4.98
C TYR A 105 -8.48 -0.51 4.56
N ILE A 106 -7.18 -0.79 4.42
CA ILE A 106 -6.19 0.24 4.08
C ILE A 106 -6.48 0.88 2.72
N PRO A 107 -6.69 0.10 1.62
CA PRO A 107 -7.03 0.71 0.34
C PRO A 107 -8.29 1.57 0.42
N SER A 108 -9.33 1.12 1.10
CA SER A 108 -10.60 1.85 1.17
C SER A 108 -10.49 3.16 1.93
N ILE A 109 -9.83 3.18 3.09
CA ILE A 109 -9.66 4.41 3.85
C ILE A 109 -8.75 5.41 3.10
N GLN A 110 -7.71 4.93 2.45
CA GLN A 110 -6.80 5.80 1.68
C GLN A 110 -7.47 6.34 0.41
N LEU A 111 -8.27 5.54 -0.28
CA LEU A 111 -9.06 6.00 -1.42
C LEU A 111 -10.03 7.11 -1.01
N SER A 112 -10.69 6.96 0.13
CA SER A 112 -11.56 8.00 0.68
C SER A 112 -10.80 9.33 0.84
N VAL A 113 -9.62 9.30 1.46
CA VAL A 113 -8.80 10.49 1.66
C VAL A 113 -8.30 11.06 0.32
N CYS A 114 -7.84 10.22 -0.59
CA CYS A 114 -7.33 10.67 -1.90
C CYS A 114 -8.43 11.39 -2.70
N TYR A 115 -9.62 10.82 -2.76
CA TYR A 115 -10.75 11.45 -3.47
C TYR A 115 -11.18 12.75 -2.81
N ASP A 116 -11.17 12.81 -1.48
CA ASP A 116 -11.46 14.06 -0.76
C ASP A 116 -10.43 15.15 -1.11
N ARG A 117 -9.16 14.82 -1.14
CA ARG A 117 -8.08 15.75 -1.54
C ARG A 117 -8.23 16.25 -2.97
N LEU A 118 -8.84 15.47 -3.86
CA LEU A 118 -9.14 15.88 -5.25
C LEU A 118 -10.49 16.60 -5.40
N GLY A 119 -11.23 16.80 -4.30
CA GLY A 119 -12.54 17.45 -4.33
C GLY A 119 -13.67 16.57 -4.86
N GLU A 120 -13.45 15.25 -4.97
CA GLU A 120 -14.46 14.29 -5.44
C GLU A 120 -15.22 13.68 -4.25
N SER A 121 -16.08 14.47 -3.61
CA SER A 121 -16.76 14.15 -2.35
C SER A 121 -17.61 12.88 -2.44
N ASP A 122 -18.33 12.65 -3.55
CA ASP A 122 -19.18 11.47 -3.70
C ASP A 122 -18.37 10.17 -3.65
N LYS A 123 -17.23 10.14 -4.33
CA LYS A 123 -16.33 8.97 -4.31
C LYS A 123 -15.65 8.83 -2.95
N ALA A 124 -15.26 9.93 -2.33
CA ALA A 124 -14.70 9.93 -0.98
C ALA A 124 -15.67 9.29 0.02
N ILE A 125 -16.93 9.68 -0.02
CA ILE A 125 -17.99 9.11 0.84
C ILE A 125 -18.23 7.64 0.51
N TYR A 126 -18.25 7.26 -0.76
CA TYR A 126 -18.41 5.86 -1.17
C TYR A 126 -17.36 4.96 -0.51
N TYR A 127 -16.09 5.34 -0.59
CA TYR A 127 -15.01 4.55 0.01
C TYR A 127 -14.98 4.64 1.54
N HIS A 128 -15.42 5.75 2.11
CA HIS A 128 -15.61 5.85 3.55
C HIS A 128 -16.66 4.85 4.05
N GLU A 129 -17.81 4.73 3.36
CA GLU A 129 -18.82 3.73 3.72
C GLU A 129 -18.27 2.30 3.62
N LYS A 130 -17.45 2.01 2.60
CA LYS A 130 -16.75 0.71 2.49
C LYS A 130 -15.84 0.45 3.69
N THR A 131 -15.08 1.45 4.11
CA THR A 131 -14.20 1.36 5.28
C THR A 131 -15.00 1.09 6.56
N LYS A 132 -16.13 1.77 6.71
CA LYS A 132 -17.06 1.63 7.84
C LYS A 132 -17.68 0.23 7.92
N GLU A 133 -18.00 -0.37 6.78
CA GLU A 133 -18.47 -1.78 6.72
C GLU A 133 -17.42 -2.76 7.26
N ILE A 134 -16.13 -2.48 7.02
CA ILE A 134 -15.03 -3.37 7.41
C ILE A 134 -14.68 -3.22 8.89
N LYS A 135 -14.54 -1.98 9.38
CA LYS A 135 -14.15 -1.67 10.77
C LYS A 135 -14.99 -0.52 11.34
N PRO A 136 -16.27 -0.78 11.67
CA PRO A 136 -17.19 0.29 12.09
C PRO A 136 -16.79 1.05 13.35
N ASN A 137 -16.03 0.42 14.24
CA ASN A 137 -15.65 0.99 15.54
C ASN A 137 -14.18 1.46 15.59
N ASP A 138 -13.47 1.42 14.48
CA ASP A 138 -12.09 1.92 14.42
C ASP A 138 -12.05 3.43 14.60
N SER A 139 -11.07 3.94 15.37
CA SER A 139 -10.95 5.35 15.69
C SER A 139 -10.81 6.25 14.48
N ALA A 140 -10.07 5.81 13.46
CA ALA A 140 -9.90 6.55 12.21
C ALA A 140 -11.22 6.62 11.43
N VAL A 141 -11.99 5.54 11.42
CA VAL A 141 -13.31 5.48 10.78
C VAL A 141 -14.30 6.43 11.48
N LEU A 142 -14.32 6.43 12.81
CA LEU A 142 -15.18 7.33 13.58
C LEU A 142 -14.81 8.81 13.37
N HIS A 143 -13.51 9.10 13.31
CA HIS A 143 -13.03 10.45 12.98
C HIS A 143 -13.49 10.90 11.58
N ASN A 144 -13.34 10.03 10.59
CA ASN A 144 -13.75 10.30 9.21
C ASN A 144 -15.28 10.40 9.08
N GLU A 145 -16.06 9.64 9.85
CA GLU A 145 -17.52 9.76 9.87
C GLU A 145 -17.95 11.16 10.31
N ASN A 146 -17.34 11.70 11.34
CA ASN A 146 -17.61 13.06 11.78
C ASN A 146 -17.27 14.09 10.69
N TYR A 147 -16.17 13.89 9.98
CA TYR A 147 -15.76 14.77 8.88
C TYR A 147 -16.75 14.71 7.70
N PHE A 148 -17.07 13.51 7.21
CA PHE A 148 -17.92 13.31 6.04
C PHE A 148 -19.41 13.57 6.32
N SER A 149 -19.88 13.47 7.57
CA SER A 149 -21.27 13.78 7.91
C SER A 149 -21.64 15.23 7.57
N LYS A 150 -20.69 16.13 7.58
CA LYS A 150 -20.89 17.55 7.21
C LYS A 150 -21.28 17.71 5.74
N PHE A 151 -20.83 16.83 4.87
CA PHE A 151 -21.14 16.88 3.44
C PHE A 151 -22.48 16.21 3.10
N LYS A 152 -22.92 15.24 3.91
CA LYS A 152 -24.19 14.52 3.72
C LYS A 152 -25.41 15.40 4.04
N ASN A 153 -25.23 16.45 4.83
CA ASN A 153 -26.29 17.34 5.32
C ASN A 153 -26.36 18.68 4.56
N SER A 154 -25.59 18.82 3.50
CA SER A 154 -25.61 20.02 2.66
C SER A 154 -26.36 19.81 1.35
#